data_4b84bc9030b6de1f657a877dfd764782
#
_entry.id   4b84bc9030b6de1f657a877dfd764782
#
_cell.length_a   1.000
_cell.length_b   1.000
_cell.length_c   1.000
_cell.angle_alpha   90.00
_cell.angle_beta   90.00
_cell.angle_gamma   90.00
#
_symmetry.space_group_name_H-M   'P 1'
#
loop_
_entity.id
_entity.type
_entity.pdbx_description
1 polymer ?
#
loop_
_entity_poly.entity_id
_entity_poly.type
_entity_poly.pdbx_seq_one_letter_code
_entity_poly.pdbx_strand_id
1 'polypeptide(L)'
;MEELSDFFLELAHSDRLRTLFLIEKERLKLTHISDRLNLSMQETSRHLSRLRSAELIRKDAEGFYYLTPFGHIALSLLPAYSFILKNRECFQDHDPSFLPPEFIERIGELAEYEQGTGVMQVLHLAVVVINEAKEYVWILTDQVMTPTVPMIREGYAKGVRFRVLLPEHLTLPPGFQLSKPAPTSPIEMRWLEEVRVCIVMNEALAGLCLPNSAGKIDFSTGFASRKPKFHKWCRDLFLHHWERGKKE
;
A
#
# COMPACT_ATOMS: atom_id res chain seq x y z
N MET A 1 18.23 -21.28 -10.73
CA MET A 1 17.80 -20.23 -11.70
C MET A 1 16.84 -20.79 -12.74
N GLU A 2 17.13 -21.95 -13.34
CA GLU A 2 16.30 -22.61 -14.36
C GLU A 2 14.88 -22.90 -13.83
N GLU A 3 14.75 -23.57 -12.70
CA GLU A 3 13.45 -23.84 -12.05
C GLU A 3 12.62 -22.57 -11.77
N LEU A 4 13.26 -21.46 -11.37
CA LEU A 4 12.59 -20.19 -11.15
C LEU A 4 12.11 -19.57 -12.46
N SER A 5 12.91 -19.67 -13.53
CA SER A 5 12.55 -19.24 -14.88
C SER A 5 11.35 -20.01 -15.40
N ASP A 6 11.37 -21.33 -15.27
CA ASP A 6 10.27 -22.22 -15.68
C ASP A 6 8.97 -21.90 -14.91
N PHE A 7 9.10 -21.68 -13.60
CA PHE A 7 7.97 -21.24 -12.78
C PHE A 7 7.37 -19.92 -13.28
N PHE A 8 8.19 -18.91 -13.56
CA PHE A 8 7.70 -17.64 -14.11
C PHE A 8 7.07 -17.81 -15.50
N LEU A 9 7.59 -18.70 -16.35
CA LEU A 9 6.97 -19.01 -17.65
C LEU A 9 5.54 -19.54 -17.49
N GLU A 10 5.26 -20.32 -16.43
CA GLU A 10 3.90 -20.77 -16.16
C GLU A 10 2.98 -19.64 -15.70
N LEU A 11 3.50 -18.64 -15.02
CA LEU A 11 2.74 -17.45 -14.60
C LEU A 11 2.64 -16.38 -15.70
N ALA A 12 3.51 -16.38 -16.70
CA ALA A 12 3.56 -15.35 -17.75
C ALA A 12 2.37 -15.35 -18.72
N HIS A 13 1.54 -16.40 -18.75
CA HIS A 13 0.37 -16.47 -19.63
C HIS A 13 -0.87 -15.89 -18.96
N SER A 14 -1.51 -14.91 -19.61
CA SER A 14 -2.67 -14.20 -19.06
C SER A 14 -3.80 -15.13 -18.63
N ASP A 15 -4.15 -16.14 -19.44
CA ASP A 15 -5.25 -17.04 -19.13
C ASP A 15 -4.91 -18.03 -18.01
N ARG A 16 -3.64 -18.39 -17.84
CA ARG A 16 -3.21 -19.16 -16.66
C ARG A 16 -3.31 -18.34 -15.38
N LEU A 17 -2.88 -17.08 -15.39
CA LEU A 17 -3.08 -16.18 -14.26
C LEU A 17 -4.56 -15.99 -13.94
N ARG A 18 -5.39 -15.72 -14.96
CA ARG A 18 -6.84 -15.58 -14.78
C ARG A 18 -7.46 -16.86 -14.18
N THR A 19 -7.01 -18.03 -14.65
CA THR A 19 -7.43 -19.33 -14.11
C THR A 19 -7.08 -19.47 -12.63
N LEU A 20 -5.85 -19.14 -12.25
CA LEU A 20 -5.40 -19.20 -10.85
C LEU A 20 -6.24 -18.28 -9.94
N PHE A 21 -6.46 -17.02 -10.33
CA PHE A 21 -7.30 -16.08 -9.57
C PHE A 21 -8.78 -16.51 -9.49
N LEU A 22 -9.26 -17.23 -10.49
CA LEU A 22 -10.62 -17.79 -10.47
C LEU A 22 -10.72 -18.93 -9.44
N ILE A 23 -9.76 -19.86 -9.48
CA ILE A 23 -9.68 -21.03 -8.61
C ILE A 23 -9.35 -20.64 -7.14
N GLU A 24 -8.66 -19.51 -6.94
CA GLU A 24 -8.41 -18.98 -5.59
C GLU A 24 -9.70 -18.67 -4.84
N LYS A 25 -10.70 -18.18 -5.56
CA LYS A 25 -12.01 -17.79 -4.95
C LYS A 25 -12.90 -18.98 -4.66
N GLU A 26 -12.90 -20.00 -5.52
CA GLU A 26 -13.76 -21.16 -5.42
C GLU A 26 -13.22 -22.34 -6.24
N ARG A 27 -13.56 -23.56 -5.83
CA ARG A 27 -13.25 -24.77 -6.60
C ARG A 27 -14.13 -24.85 -7.84
N LEU A 28 -13.53 -25.09 -9.01
CA LEU A 28 -14.24 -25.09 -10.30
C LEU A 28 -13.91 -26.30 -11.14
N LYS A 29 -14.92 -26.79 -11.91
CA LYS A 29 -14.71 -27.77 -12.96
C LYS A 29 -14.19 -27.10 -14.23
N LEU A 30 -13.56 -27.89 -15.11
CA LEU A 30 -13.01 -27.42 -16.38
C LEU A 30 -14.05 -26.64 -17.21
N THR A 31 -15.29 -27.13 -17.30
CA THR A 31 -16.39 -26.46 -18.01
C THR A 31 -16.66 -25.04 -17.46
N HIS A 32 -16.74 -24.90 -16.15
CA HIS A 32 -16.98 -23.60 -15.52
C HIS A 32 -15.82 -22.60 -15.75
N ILE A 33 -14.58 -23.10 -15.77
CA ILE A 33 -13.40 -22.29 -16.08
C ILE A 33 -13.43 -21.84 -17.54
N SER A 34 -13.69 -22.76 -18.47
CA SER A 34 -13.84 -22.50 -19.89
C SER A 34 -14.88 -21.40 -20.15
N ASP A 35 -16.08 -21.55 -19.59
CA ASP A 35 -17.18 -20.59 -19.77
C ASP A 35 -16.84 -19.20 -19.20
N ARG A 36 -16.32 -19.13 -17.98
CA ARG A 36 -16.01 -17.85 -17.32
C ARG A 36 -14.85 -17.08 -17.97
N LEU A 37 -13.90 -17.80 -18.54
CA LEU A 37 -12.75 -17.19 -19.21
C LEU A 37 -12.97 -16.99 -20.70
N ASN A 38 -14.08 -17.50 -21.24
CA ASN A 38 -14.38 -17.53 -22.67
C ASN A 38 -13.26 -18.19 -23.50
N LEU A 39 -12.81 -19.37 -23.03
CA LEU A 39 -11.80 -20.20 -23.65
C LEU A 39 -12.44 -21.50 -24.19
N SER A 40 -11.82 -22.09 -25.21
CA SER A 40 -12.21 -23.44 -25.62
C SER A 40 -11.88 -24.49 -24.55
N MET A 41 -12.60 -25.58 -24.53
CA MET A 41 -12.34 -26.72 -23.63
C MET A 41 -10.91 -27.27 -23.79
N GLN A 42 -10.40 -27.25 -25.01
CA GLN A 42 -9.05 -27.74 -25.32
C GLN A 42 -7.98 -26.81 -24.74
N GLU A 43 -8.13 -25.49 -24.90
CA GLU A 43 -7.21 -24.50 -24.34
C GLU A 43 -7.23 -24.54 -22.81
N THR A 44 -8.43 -24.57 -22.22
CA THR A 44 -8.59 -24.67 -20.77
C THR A 44 -7.92 -25.94 -20.24
N SER A 45 -8.13 -27.09 -20.89
CA SER A 45 -7.49 -28.35 -20.50
C SER A 45 -5.96 -28.26 -20.54
N ARG A 46 -5.41 -27.63 -21.59
CA ARG A 46 -3.97 -27.45 -21.72
C ARG A 46 -3.42 -26.54 -20.62
N HIS A 47 -4.09 -25.41 -20.32
CA HIS A 47 -3.68 -24.50 -19.23
C HIS A 47 -3.73 -25.20 -17.86
N LEU A 48 -4.80 -25.94 -17.58
CA LEU A 48 -4.94 -26.69 -16.33
C LEU A 48 -3.89 -27.80 -16.20
N SER A 49 -3.53 -28.48 -17.31
CA SER A 49 -2.46 -29.48 -17.31
C SER A 49 -1.11 -28.84 -16.94
N ARG A 50 -0.76 -27.69 -17.54
CA ARG A 50 0.49 -26.98 -17.23
C ARG A 50 0.53 -26.49 -15.78
N LEU A 51 -0.55 -25.89 -15.29
CA LEU A 51 -0.63 -25.45 -13.89
C LEU A 51 -0.55 -26.60 -12.88
N ARG A 52 -1.06 -27.79 -13.25
CA ARG A 52 -0.90 -29.02 -12.45
C ARG A 52 0.54 -29.53 -12.48
N SER A 53 1.19 -29.53 -13.63
CA SER A 53 2.61 -29.92 -13.77
C SER A 53 3.53 -28.99 -12.98
N ALA A 54 3.16 -27.70 -12.86
CA ALA A 54 3.83 -26.72 -12.02
C ALA A 54 3.40 -26.80 -10.53
N GLU A 55 2.60 -27.80 -10.13
CA GLU A 55 2.12 -28.03 -8.77
C GLU A 55 1.32 -26.87 -8.15
N LEU A 56 0.89 -25.89 -8.96
CA LEU A 56 0.10 -24.75 -8.49
C LEU A 56 -1.34 -25.13 -8.14
N ILE A 57 -1.90 -26.12 -8.84
CA ILE A 57 -3.28 -26.58 -8.66
C ILE A 57 -3.35 -28.12 -8.58
N ARG A 58 -4.43 -28.59 -8.00
CA ARG A 58 -4.81 -30.02 -8.01
C ARG A 58 -6.23 -30.19 -8.50
N LYS A 59 -6.58 -31.45 -8.86
CA LYS A 59 -7.92 -31.88 -9.24
C LYS A 59 -8.37 -32.95 -8.25
N ASP A 60 -9.58 -32.81 -7.69
CA ASP A 60 -10.19 -33.83 -6.82
C ASP A 60 -10.87 -34.94 -7.62
N ALA A 61 -11.43 -35.92 -6.89
CA ALA A 61 -12.13 -37.06 -7.48
C ALA A 61 -13.43 -36.66 -8.20
N GLU A 62 -14.10 -35.60 -7.76
CA GLU A 62 -15.30 -35.05 -8.38
C GLU A 62 -15.02 -34.18 -9.61
N GLY A 63 -13.74 -33.93 -9.92
CA GLY A 63 -13.29 -33.17 -11.09
C GLY A 63 -13.14 -31.68 -10.87
N PHE A 64 -13.17 -31.19 -9.62
CA PHE A 64 -12.91 -29.79 -9.31
C PHE A 64 -11.43 -29.50 -9.19
N TYR A 65 -11.03 -28.35 -9.71
CA TYR A 65 -9.69 -27.79 -9.57
C TYR A 65 -9.64 -26.81 -8.42
N TYR A 66 -8.54 -26.83 -7.68
CA TYR A 66 -8.27 -25.97 -6.53
C TYR A 66 -6.78 -25.69 -6.38
N LEU A 67 -6.43 -24.60 -5.70
CA LEU A 67 -5.03 -24.25 -5.43
C LEU A 67 -4.41 -25.24 -4.44
N THR A 68 -3.14 -25.58 -4.69
CA THR A 68 -2.30 -26.23 -3.68
C THR A 68 -1.86 -25.20 -2.61
N PRO A 69 -1.33 -25.62 -1.45
CA PRO A 69 -0.67 -24.72 -0.52
C PRO A 69 0.46 -23.90 -1.19
N PHE A 70 1.23 -24.53 -2.08
CA PHE A 70 2.25 -23.87 -2.89
C PHE A 70 1.63 -22.82 -3.83
N GLY A 71 0.54 -23.14 -4.51
CA GLY A 71 -0.19 -22.21 -5.36
C GLY A 71 -0.71 -20.98 -4.60
N HIS A 72 -1.23 -21.17 -3.37
CA HIS A 72 -1.65 -20.06 -2.51
C HIS A 72 -0.47 -19.14 -2.14
N ILE A 73 0.69 -19.72 -1.77
CA ILE A 73 1.88 -18.93 -1.46
C ILE A 73 2.33 -18.15 -2.71
N ALA A 74 2.42 -18.83 -3.86
CA ALA A 74 2.83 -18.20 -5.11
C ALA A 74 1.91 -17.02 -5.50
N LEU A 75 0.60 -17.18 -5.40
CA LEU A 75 -0.35 -16.10 -5.69
C LEU A 75 -0.25 -14.95 -4.70
N SER A 76 0.03 -15.21 -3.43
CA SER A 76 0.13 -14.17 -2.41
C SER A 76 1.28 -13.18 -2.66
N LEU A 77 2.27 -13.54 -3.47
CA LEU A 77 3.41 -12.69 -3.85
C LEU A 77 3.13 -11.83 -5.10
N LEU A 78 2.15 -12.20 -5.93
CA LEU A 78 1.84 -11.47 -7.18
C LEU A 78 1.36 -10.02 -6.97
N PRO A 79 0.66 -9.65 -5.90
CA PRO A 79 0.29 -8.24 -5.66
C PRO A 79 1.49 -7.29 -5.65
N ALA A 80 2.68 -7.72 -5.18
CA ALA A 80 3.89 -6.91 -5.22
C ALA A 80 4.28 -6.55 -6.65
N TYR A 81 4.36 -7.54 -7.53
CA TYR A 81 4.64 -7.31 -8.95
C TYR A 81 3.56 -6.46 -9.62
N SER A 82 2.27 -6.71 -9.29
CA SER A 82 1.16 -5.92 -9.83
C SER A 82 1.28 -4.44 -9.45
N PHE A 83 1.62 -4.14 -8.19
CA PHE A 83 1.82 -2.76 -7.72
C PHE A 83 2.98 -2.08 -8.46
N ILE A 84 4.15 -2.74 -8.52
CA ILE A 84 5.34 -2.19 -9.18
C ILE A 84 5.08 -1.94 -10.68
N LEU A 85 4.47 -2.90 -11.38
CA LEU A 85 4.19 -2.79 -12.81
C LEU A 85 3.18 -1.70 -13.14
N LYS A 86 2.14 -1.53 -12.33
CA LYS A 86 1.15 -0.45 -12.50
C LYS A 86 1.77 0.93 -12.28
N ASN A 87 2.77 1.03 -11.41
CA ASN A 87 3.42 2.27 -11.04
C ASN A 87 4.84 2.39 -11.58
N ARG A 88 5.19 1.65 -12.66
CA ARG A 88 6.55 1.62 -13.20
C ARG A 88 7.10 3.01 -13.56
N GLU A 89 6.25 3.91 -14.05
CA GLU A 89 6.65 5.28 -14.38
C GLU A 89 6.99 6.07 -13.11
N CYS A 90 6.18 5.94 -12.06
CA CYS A 90 6.49 6.50 -10.76
C CYS A 90 7.85 5.99 -10.23
N PHE A 91 8.10 4.68 -10.30
CA PHE A 91 9.34 4.08 -9.81
C PHE A 91 10.59 4.34 -10.68
N GLN A 92 10.48 5.03 -11.82
CA GLN A 92 11.64 5.57 -12.53
C GLN A 92 12.23 6.79 -11.81
N ASP A 93 11.39 7.60 -11.16
CA ASP A 93 11.78 8.82 -10.46
C ASP A 93 11.71 8.71 -8.92
N HIS A 94 11.23 7.57 -8.40
CA HIS A 94 11.11 7.29 -6.97
C HIS A 94 11.99 6.12 -6.57
N ASP A 95 12.76 6.32 -5.51
CA ASP A 95 13.63 5.28 -4.96
C ASP A 95 13.07 4.75 -3.64
N PRO A 96 12.41 3.58 -3.65
CA PRO A 96 11.90 2.97 -2.44
C PRO A 96 13.02 2.42 -1.52
N SER A 97 14.29 2.39 -1.95
CA SER A 97 15.42 1.95 -1.12
C SER A 97 15.62 2.79 0.15
N PHE A 98 15.02 4.00 0.19
CA PHE A 98 14.95 4.82 1.41
C PHE A 98 13.96 4.29 2.47
N LEU A 99 13.13 3.32 2.12
CA LEU A 99 12.25 2.63 3.07
C LEU A 99 13.01 1.49 3.76
N PRO A 100 12.66 1.14 5.01
CA PRO A 100 13.20 -0.05 5.64
C PRO A 100 12.89 -1.31 4.81
N PRO A 101 13.85 -2.26 4.66
CA PRO A 101 13.70 -3.42 3.77
C PRO A 101 12.42 -4.23 3.99
N GLU A 102 11.99 -4.39 5.24
CA GLU A 102 10.76 -5.11 5.59
C GLU A 102 9.49 -4.50 5.00
N PHE A 103 9.49 -3.20 4.67
CA PHE A 103 8.36 -2.55 4.00
C PHE A 103 8.42 -2.73 2.48
N ILE A 104 9.62 -2.83 1.91
CA ILE A 104 9.78 -3.17 0.48
C ILE A 104 9.33 -4.61 0.23
N GLU A 105 9.69 -5.56 1.10
CA GLU A 105 9.24 -6.95 1.01
C GLU A 105 7.71 -7.08 1.06
N ARG A 106 7.05 -6.17 1.77
CA ARG A 106 5.60 -6.11 1.93
C ARG A 106 4.89 -5.15 0.96
N ILE A 107 5.57 -4.65 -0.07
CA ILE A 107 5.03 -3.63 -0.99
C ILE A 107 3.73 -4.07 -1.69
N GLY A 108 3.51 -5.37 -1.80
CA GLY A 108 2.27 -5.95 -2.32
C GLY A 108 1.02 -5.63 -1.48
N GLU A 109 1.16 -5.23 -0.22
CA GLU A 109 0.06 -4.77 0.62
C GLU A 109 -0.53 -3.44 0.11
N LEU A 110 0.25 -2.69 -0.70
CA LEU A 110 -0.15 -1.43 -1.33
C LEU A 110 -0.93 -1.62 -2.66
N ALA A 111 -1.16 -2.83 -3.12
CA ALA A 111 -1.68 -3.11 -4.47
C ALA A 111 -3.11 -2.61 -4.74
N GLU A 112 -3.91 -2.39 -3.69
CA GLU A 112 -5.28 -1.89 -3.78
C GLU A 112 -5.35 -0.44 -3.28
N TYR A 113 -5.20 0.52 -4.19
CA TYR A 113 -5.11 1.95 -3.90
C TYR A 113 -5.86 2.80 -4.93
N GLU A 114 -6.13 4.05 -4.56
CA GLU A 114 -6.48 5.15 -5.44
C GLU A 114 -5.25 6.07 -5.56
N GLN A 115 -4.93 6.51 -6.76
CA GLN A 115 -3.79 7.37 -7.02
C GLN A 115 -4.26 8.82 -7.20
N GLY A 116 -3.65 9.73 -6.45
CA GLY A 116 -3.73 11.16 -6.67
C GLY A 116 -2.52 11.65 -7.47
N THR A 117 -2.77 12.42 -8.53
CA THR A 117 -1.74 13.02 -9.36
C THR A 117 -1.77 14.54 -9.26
N GLY A 118 -0.61 15.13 -8.98
CA GLY A 118 -0.47 16.56 -8.73
C GLY A 118 -0.72 16.96 -7.27
N VAL A 119 0.05 17.96 -6.83
CA VAL A 119 0.10 18.43 -5.44
C VAL A 119 -1.28 18.74 -4.86
N MET A 120 -2.18 19.29 -5.65
CA MET A 120 -3.53 19.65 -5.19
C MET A 120 -4.39 18.44 -4.87
N GLN A 121 -4.30 17.36 -5.64
CA GLN A 121 -5.03 16.12 -5.35
C GLN A 121 -4.46 15.43 -4.10
N VAL A 122 -3.15 15.39 -3.97
CA VAL A 122 -2.47 14.82 -2.79
C VAL A 122 -2.83 15.63 -1.53
N LEU A 123 -2.83 16.96 -1.60
CA LEU A 123 -3.27 17.80 -0.49
C LEU A 123 -4.74 17.54 -0.14
N HIS A 124 -5.61 17.39 -1.15
CA HIS A 124 -7.02 17.07 -0.93
C HIS A 124 -7.20 15.73 -0.19
N LEU A 125 -6.40 14.70 -0.52
CA LEU A 125 -6.41 13.43 0.22
C LEU A 125 -6.08 13.63 1.70
N ALA A 126 -5.07 14.45 2.02
CA ALA A 126 -4.74 14.77 3.41
C ALA A 126 -5.91 15.49 4.13
N VAL A 127 -6.56 16.44 3.45
CA VAL A 127 -7.76 17.13 3.96
C VAL A 127 -8.88 16.15 4.24
N VAL A 128 -9.15 15.20 3.34
CA VAL A 128 -10.20 14.18 3.54
C VAL A 128 -9.89 13.30 4.75
N VAL A 129 -8.64 12.82 4.89
CA VAL A 129 -8.22 12.01 6.03
C VAL A 129 -8.47 12.75 7.35
N ILE A 130 -8.09 14.03 7.44
CA ILE A 130 -8.22 14.80 8.66
C ILE A 130 -9.71 15.07 8.99
N ASN A 131 -10.51 15.45 7.99
CA ASN A 131 -11.92 15.79 8.20
C ASN A 131 -12.80 14.60 8.54
N GLU A 132 -12.48 13.42 8.02
CA GLU A 132 -13.26 12.20 8.27
C GLU A 132 -12.90 11.50 9.59
N ALA A 133 -11.80 11.92 10.24
CA ALA A 133 -11.32 11.29 11.47
C ALA A 133 -12.33 11.43 12.62
N LYS A 134 -12.56 10.32 13.32
CA LYS A 134 -13.42 10.25 14.51
C LYS A 134 -12.63 9.93 15.78
N GLU A 135 -11.55 9.16 15.66
CA GLU A 135 -10.78 8.67 16.77
C GLU A 135 -9.36 9.23 16.78
N TYR A 136 -8.66 9.18 15.64
CA TYR A 136 -7.28 9.64 15.56
C TYR A 136 -6.87 10.11 14.16
N VAL A 137 -5.83 10.93 14.13
CA VAL A 137 -5.05 11.25 12.90
C VAL A 137 -3.58 11.09 13.22
N TRP A 138 -2.87 10.34 12.37
CA TRP A 138 -1.42 10.22 12.41
C TRP A 138 -0.80 10.86 11.18
N ILE A 139 0.21 11.70 11.38
CA ILE A 139 0.88 12.48 10.33
C ILE A 139 2.38 12.29 10.46
N LEU A 140 3.02 11.82 9.39
CA LEU A 140 4.46 11.80 9.18
C LEU A 140 4.74 12.61 7.92
N THR A 141 5.49 13.69 8.02
CA THR A 141 5.76 14.59 6.87
C THR A 141 6.98 15.46 7.13
N ASP A 142 7.62 15.93 6.07
CA ASP A 142 8.77 16.85 6.11
C ASP A 142 8.37 18.32 6.07
N GLN A 143 7.08 18.63 5.98
CA GLN A 143 6.61 20.01 5.89
C GLN A 143 5.24 20.21 6.54
N VAL A 144 4.93 21.44 6.95
CA VAL A 144 3.62 21.82 7.47
C VAL A 144 2.71 22.24 6.32
N MET A 145 1.63 21.49 6.12
CA MET A 145 0.56 21.86 5.19
C MET A 145 -0.39 22.86 5.87
N THR A 146 -0.08 24.17 5.74
CA THR A 146 -0.83 25.24 6.42
C THR A 146 -2.35 25.20 6.23
N PRO A 147 -2.91 24.80 5.06
CA PRO A 147 -4.36 24.67 4.90
C PRO A 147 -5.01 23.62 5.82
N THR A 148 -4.25 22.65 6.32
CA THR A 148 -4.81 21.62 7.22
C THR A 148 -4.86 22.02 8.69
N VAL A 149 -4.16 23.09 9.08
CA VAL A 149 -4.03 23.53 10.48
C VAL A 149 -5.40 23.87 11.13
N PRO A 150 -6.32 24.61 10.48
CA PRO A 150 -7.65 24.85 11.04
C PRO A 150 -8.42 23.54 11.29
N MET A 151 -8.31 22.57 10.38
CA MET A 151 -8.99 21.27 10.47
C MET A 151 -8.44 20.44 11.63
N ILE A 152 -7.12 20.48 11.85
CA ILE A 152 -6.49 19.83 13.00
C ILE A 152 -7.02 20.44 14.31
N ARG A 153 -7.18 21.77 14.38
CA ARG A 153 -7.75 22.45 15.55
C ARG A 153 -9.21 22.06 15.78
N GLU A 154 -10.02 21.97 14.74
CA GLU A 154 -11.40 21.52 14.84
C GLU A 154 -11.50 20.05 15.27
N GLY A 155 -10.68 19.18 14.70
CA GLY A 155 -10.62 17.77 15.08
C GLY A 155 -10.22 17.61 16.55
N TYR A 156 -9.22 18.38 17.00
CA TYR A 156 -8.81 18.46 18.39
C TYR A 156 -9.97 18.86 19.31
N ALA A 157 -10.71 19.90 18.96
CA ALA A 157 -11.86 20.37 19.74
C ALA A 157 -12.99 19.32 19.83
N LYS A 158 -13.05 18.39 18.87
CA LYS A 158 -13.98 17.25 18.82
C LYS A 158 -13.46 15.99 19.53
N GLY A 159 -12.25 16.05 20.12
CA GLY A 159 -11.64 14.94 20.87
C GLY A 159 -10.84 13.95 20.00
N VAL A 160 -10.57 14.26 18.73
CA VAL A 160 -9.68 13.46 17.88
C VAL A 160 -8.25 13.57 18.39
N ARG A 161 -7.56 12.43 18.52
CA ARG A 161 -6.17 12.35 18.97
C ARG A 161 -5.22 12.48 17.80
N PHE A 162 -4.18 13.28 17.94
CA PHE A 162 -3.19 13.48 16.89
C PHE A 162 -1.81 12.95 17.30
N ARG A 163 -1.15 12.25 16.38
CA ARG A 163 0.27 11.92 16.43
C ARG A 163 0.96 12.53 15.22
N VAL A 164 1.96 13.36 15.48
CA VAL A 164 2.66 14.10 14.42
C VAL A 164 4.15 13.83 14.54
N LEU A 165 4.76 13.38 13.45
CA LEU A 165 6.20 13.18 13.26
C LEU A 165 6.72 14.19 12.24
N LEU A 166 7.70 14.97 12.64
CA LEU A 166 8.33 16.03 11.83
C LEU A 166 9.86 15.90 11.88
N PRO A 167 10.58 16.44 10.89
CA PRO A 167 12.04 16.52 10.96
C PRO A 167 12.50 17.56 11.98
N GLU A 168 13.65 17.31 12.65
CA GLU A 168 14.25 18.23 13.62
C GLU A 168 14.56 19.61 13.00
N HIS A 169 14.91 19.66 11.73
CA HIS A 169 15.23 20.86 10.98
C HIS A 169 14.08 21.33 10.08
N LEU A 170 12.86 21.33 10.63
CA LEU A 170 11.67 21.75 9.90
C LEU A 170 11.73 23.23 9.54
N THR A 171 11.59 23.53 8.23
CA THR A 171 11.41 24.91 7.78
C THR A 171 9.94 25.27 7.85
N LEU A 172 9.62 26.24 8.71
CA LEU A 172 8.25 26.72 8.86
C LEU A 172 7.91 27.79 7.81
N PRO A 173 6.68 27.83 7.31
CA PRO A 173 6.22 28.92 6.45
C PRO A 173 6.31 30.28 7.16
N PRO A 174 6.54 31.39 6.43
CA PRO A 174 6.57 32.73 7.00
C PRO A 174 5.34 33.04 7.86
N GLY A 175 5.57 33.52 9.07
CA GLY A 175 4.50 33.89 10.02
C GLY A 175 3.83 32.69 10.71
N PHE A 176 4.26 31.46 10.46
CA PHE A 176 3.77 30.28 11.16
C PHE A 176 4.68 29.93 12.35
N GLN A 177 4.08 29.69 13.51
CA GLN A 177 4.78 29.22 14.70
C GLN A 177 4.16 27.90 15.15
N LEU A 178 4.98 26.86 15.29
CA LEU A 178 4.57 25.62 15.98
C LEU A 178 4.56 25.89 17.48
N SER A 179 3.37 25.94 18.06
CA SER A 179 3.24 25.97 19.51
C SER A 179 3.47 24.55 20.04
N LYS A 180 4.29 24.42 21.09
CA LYS A 180 4.42 23.13 21.81
C LYS A 180 3.06 22.75 22.37
N PRO A 181 2.60 21.50 22.12
CA PRO A 181 1.36 21.04 22.72
C PRO A 181 1.50 21.03 24.25
N ALA A 182 0.46 21.45 24.95
CA ALA A 182 0.42 21.31 26.42
C ALA A 182 0.53 19.82 26.81
N PRO A 183 1.04 19.48 27.98
CA PRO A 183 1.16 18.09 28.43
C PRO A 183 -0.16 17.30 28.43
N THR A 184 -1.29 17.98 28.55
CA THR A 184 -2.65 17.43 28.47
C THR A 184 -3.26 17.48 27.08
N SER A 185 -2.50 17.91 26.07
CA SER A 185 -2.95 18.01 24.70
C SER A 185 -3.21 16.63 24.11
N PRO A 186 -4.28 16.40 23.35
CA PRO A 186 -4.45 15.20 22.53
C PRO A 186 -3.56 15.21 21.28
N ILE A 187 -2.64 16.16 21.15
CA ILE A 187 -1.60 16.18 20.10
C ILE A 187 -0.28 15.71 20.71
N GLU A 188 0.19 14.55 20.29
CA GLU A 188 1.53 14.07 20.59
C GLU A 188 2.45 14.39 19.41
N MET A 189 3.60 15.02 19.67
CA MET A 189 4.61 15.33 18.65
C MET A 189 5.92 14.62 18.96
N ARG A 190 6.57 14.14 17.91
CA ARG A 190 7.94 13.63 17.98
C ARG A 190 8.74 14.13 16.78
N TRP A 191 10.05 14.08 16.92
CA TRP A 191 11.00 14.62 15.97
C TRP A 191 11.95 13.54 15.50
N LEU A 192 12.26 13.55 14.19
CA LEU A 192 13.23 12.68 13.55
C LEU A 192 14.34 13.53 12.95
N GLU A 193 15.53 12.98 12.86
CA GLU A 193 16.63 13.63 12.14
C GLU A 193 16.23 13.92 10.69
N GLU A 194 15.58 12.98 10.04
CA GLU A 194 15.11 13.07 8.66
C GLU A 194 13.77 12.36 8.45
N VAL A 195 12.95 12.93 7.57
CA VAL A 195 11.67 12.35 7.14
C VAL A 195 11.66 12.28 5.63
N ARG A 196 11.56 11.07 5.08
CA ARG A 196 11.64 10.81 3.62
C ARG A 196 10.33 10.27 3.02
N VAL A 197 9.33 10.01 3.82
CA VAL A 197 8.03 9.50 3.39
C VAL A 197 6.93 10.32 4.05
N CYS A 198 5.86 10.60 3.33
CA CYS A 198 4.67 11.19 3.95
C CYS A 198 3.62 10.12 4.18
N ILE A 199 3.09 10.08 5.39
CA ILE A 199 1.91 9.30 5.76
C ILE A 199 0.92 10.24 6.43
N VAL A 200 -0.33 10.20 5.98
CA VAL A 200 -1.46 10.80 6.69
C VAL A 200 -2.56 9.75 6.79
N MET A 201 -3.02 9.43 7.99
CA MET A 201 -4.00 8.38 8.17
C MET A 201 -4.92 8.63 9.36
N ASN A 202 -6.13 8.10 9.27
CA ASN A 202 -7.08 7.97 10.36
C ASN A 202 -7.49 6.49 10.54
N GLU A 203 -8.51 6.19 11.32
CA GLU A 203 -8.99 4.82 11.57
C GLU A 203 -9.50 4.07 10.33
N ALA A 204 -9.82 4.79 9.21
CA ALA A 204 -10.47 4.20 8.04
C ALA A 204 -9.71 4.42 6.73
N LEU A 205 -8.90 5.46 6.62
CA LEU A 205 -8.24 5.87 5.38
C LEU A 205 -6.77 6.17 5.65
N ALA A 206 -5.88 5.70 4.79
CA ALA A 206 -4.46 6.03 4.83
C ALA A 206 -3.99 6.60 3.48
N GLY A 207 -3.16 7.63 3.54
CA GLY A 207 -2.48 8.25 2.41
C GLY A 207 -0.96 8.11 2.55
N LEU A 208 -0.27 7.94 1.43
CA LEU A 208 1.16 7.70 1.34
C LEU A 208 1.75 8.49 0.17
N CYS A 209 2.85 9.22 0.40
CA CYS A 209 3.74 9.72 -0.66
C CYS A 209 5.13 9.14 -0.46
N LEU A 210 5.73 8.67 -1.54
CA LEU A 210 7.05 8.03 -1.54
C LEU A 210 8.16 9.06 -1.81
N PRO A 211 9.41 8.76 -1.45
CA PRO A 211 10.55 9.60 -1.77
C PRO A 211 10.89 9.53 -3.26
N ASN A 212 11.29 10.65 -3.85
CA ASN A 212 11.88 10.68 -5.18
C ASN A 212 13.34 10.15 -5.15
N SER A 213 14.00 10.10 -6.30
CA SER A 213 15.39 9.63 -6.44
C SER A 213 16.41 10.45 -5.63
N ALA A 214 16.07 11.69 -5.22
CA ALA A 214 16.88 12.51 -4.33
C ALA A 214 16.59 12.30 -2.83
N GLY A 215 15.72 11.35 -2.49
CA GLY A 215 15.31 11.07 -1.12
C GLY A 215 14.35 12.08 -0.51
N LYS A 216 13.76 12.98 -1.29
CA LYS A 216 12.77 13.98 -0.84
C LYS A 216 11.37 13.47 -1.11
N ILE A 217 10.43 13.78 -0.21
CA ILE A 217 9.03 13.41 -0.40
C ILE A 217 8.49 14.08 -1.68
N ASP A 218 7.92 13.26 -2.56
CA ASP A 218 7.22 13.76 -3.75
C ASP A 218 5.73 13.87 -3.50
N PHE A 219 5.26 15.11 -3.40
CA PHE A 219 3.83 15.40 -3.27
C PHE A 219 3.09 15.49 -4.61
N SER A 220 3.77 15.26 -5.73
CA SER A 220 3.10 15.19 -7.04
C SER A 220 2.39 13.85 -7.28
N THR A 221 2.77 12.82 -6.54
CA THR A 221 2.18 11.48 -6.62
C THR A 221 1.86 10.95 -5.22
N GLY A 222 0.59 10.67 -4.98
CA GLY A 222 0.13 10.09 -3.73
C GLY A 222 -0.71 8.84 -3.95
N PHE A 223 -0.65 7.94 -3.00
CA PHE A 223 -1.45 6.72 -2.94
C PHE A 223 -2.36 6.77 -1.73
N ALA A 224 -3.62 6.40 -1.87
CA ALA A 224 -4.54 6.36 -0.75
C ALA A 224 -5.43 5.11 -0.80
N SER A 225 -5.81 4.58 0.35
CA SER A 225 -6.70 3.42 0.38
C SER A 225 -7.41 3.25 1.73
N ARG A 226 -8.63 2.72 1.64
CA ARG A 226 -9.42 2.22 2.79
C ARG A 226 -9.24 0.71 3.01
N LYS A 227 -8.40 0.05 2.18
CA LYS A 227 -8.21 -1.40 2.26
C LYS A 227 -7.35 -1.78 3.46
N PRO A 228 -7.72 -2.82 4.21
CA PRO A 228 -7.04 -3.17 5.46
C PRO A 228 -5.54 -3.44 5.32
N LYS A 229 -5.09 -4.06 4.20
CA LYS A 229 -3.67 -4.35 3.96
C LYS A 229 -2.87 -3.06 3.78
N PHE A 230 -3.34 -2.13 2.92
CA PHE A 230 -2.71 -0.83 2.69
C PHE A 230 -2.65 -0.02 3.99
N HIS A 231 -3.78 0.06 4.68
CA HIS A 231 -3.88 0.78 5.96
C HIS A 231 -2.92 0.20 7.00
N LYS A 232 -2.83 -1.14 7.12
CA LYS A 232 -1.90 -1.81 8.01
C LYS A 232 -0.44 -1.48 7.66
N TRP A 233 -0.08 -1.50 6.39
CA TRP A 233 1.27 -1.17 5.92
C TRP A 233 1.66 0.25 6.31
N CYS A 234 0.79 1.25 6.05
CA CYS A 234 1.02 2.64 6.44
C CYS A 234 1.12 2.80 7.97
N ARG A 235 0.26 2.11 8.72
CA ARG A 235 0.28 2.13 10.18
C ARG A 235 1.59 1.56 10.72
N ASP A 236 2.03 0.43 10.22
CA ASP A 236 3.24 -0.24 10.67
C ASP A 236 4.48 0.64 10.37
N LEU A 237 4.55 1.26 9.17
CA LEU A 237 5.62 2.19 8.81
C LEU A 237 5.61 3.45 9.68
N PHE A 238 4.42 4.01 9.95
CA PHE A 238 4.30 5.14 10.87
C PHE A 238 4.84 4.78 12.27
N LEU A 239 4.43 3.64 12.82
CA LEU A 239 4.87 3.18 14.14
C LEU A 239 6.38 2.90 14.17
N HIS A 240 6.95 2.32 13.10
CA HIS A 240 8.40 2.14 12.95
C HIS A 240 9.16 3.46 13.11
N HIS A 241 8.66 4.54 12.51
CA HIS A 241 9.24 5.87 12.68
C HIS A 241 8.89 6.51 14.02
N TRP A 242 7.66 6.29 14.52
CA TRP A 242 7.21 6.83 15.79
C TRP A 242 8.06 6.38 16.97
N GLU A 243 8.45 5.12 17.01
CA GLU A 243 9.29 4.56 18.08
C GLU A 243 10.70 5.17 18.10
N ARG A 244 11.20 5.61 16.93
CA ARG A 244 12.51 6.27 16.78
C ARG A 244 12.46 7.77 17.01
N GLY A 245 11.29 8.37 16.95
CA GLY A 245 11.10 9.80 17.15
C GLY A 245 11.41 10.23 18.58
N LYS A 246 12.18 11.32 18.73
CA LYS A 246 12.50 11.93 20.01
C LYS A 246 11.29 12.72 20.52
N LYS A 247 10.98 12.59 21.79
CA LYS A 247 10.10 13.53 22.50
C LYS A 247 10.92 14.78 22.83
N GLU A 248 10.34 15.95 22.68
CA GLU A 248 10.92 17.16 23.26
C GLU A 248 10.80 17.18 24.79
#